data_9ee94d24c22dfea2696d222f73eb05d6
#
_entry.id   9ee94d24c22dfea2696d222f73eb05d6
#
_cell.length_a   1.000
_cell.length_b   1.000
_cell.length_c   1.000
_cell.angle_alpha   90.00
_cell.angle_beta   90.00
_cell.angle_gamma   90.00
#
_symmetry.space_group_name_H-M   'P 1'
#
loop_
_entity.id
_entity.type
_entity.pdbx_description
1 polymer ?
#
loop_
_entity_poly.entity_id
_entity_poly.type
_entity_poly.pdbx_seq_one_letter_code
_entity_poly.pdbx_strand_id
1 'polypeptide(L)'
;MCKVFCVFVCGGTGQQSQGFRCVKNSLKNKNEKTVFSKDDFFVDEKEEYTVSWIIPNSQKNQMEPIMVEIKPNGKSFEVRPNEGEEFGYVLEGKITLVNGENEYAVKKGETFYISGKNTHYLRNDRKTTAKIIWVSTPPLF
;
A
#
# COMPACT_ATOMS: atom_id res chain seq x y z
N MET A 1 -9.36 -2.68 13.94
CA MET A 1 -9.76 -3.77 14.85
C MET A 1 -8.51 -4.30 15.55
N CYS A 2 -8.35 -4.04 16.83
CA CYS A 2 -7.31 -4.68 17.62
C CYS A 2 -7.71 -6.11 17.93
N LYS A 3 -6.98 -7.09 17.40
CA LYS A 3 -7.10 -8.48 17.85
C LYS A 3 -6.37 -8.61 19.17
N VAL A 4 -7.12 -8.74 20.26
CA VAL A 4 -6.58 -9.10 21.55
C VAL A 4 -6.40 -10.61 21.56
N PHE A 5 -5.15 -11.08 21.51
CA PHE A 5 -4.83 -12.48 21.79
C PHE A 5 -4.74 -12.66 23.30
N CYS A 6 -5.74 -13.32 23.89
CA CYS A 6 -5.63 -13.86 25.24
C CYS A 6 -4.98 -15.24 25.16
N VAL A 7 -3.77 -15.36 25.66
CA VAL A 7 -3.15 -16.69 25.89
C VAL A 7 -3.54 -17.13 27.29
N PHE A 8 -4.37 -18.19 27.37
CA PHE A 8 -4.62 -18.88 28.60
C PHE A 8 -3.46 -19.85 28.90
N VAL A 9 -2.72 -19.56 29.94
CA VAL A 9 -1.82 -20.54 30.53
C VAL A 9 -2.51 -21.14 31.74
N CYS A 10 -3.04 -22.35 31.62
CA CYS A 10 -3.47 -23.16 32.75
C CYS A 10 -2.24 -23.85 33.36
N GLY A 11 -1.78 -23.36 34.50
CA GLY A 11 -0.83 -24.05 35.36
C GLY A 11 -1.45 -24.30 36.73
N GLY A 12 -1.45 -25.57 37.14
CA GLY A 12 -2.25 -26.11 38.24
C GLY A 12 -1.89 -25.67 39.65
N THR A 13 -2.85 -25.90 40.51
CA THR A 13 -2.87 -26.07 41.96
C THR A 13 -2.08 -25.08 42.81
N GLY A 14 -2.82 -24.18 43.47
CA GLY A 14 -2.32 -23.34 44.55
C GLY A 14 -3.09 -22.03 44.65
N GLN A 15 -3.83 -21.90 45.74
CA GLN A 15 -4.56 -20.68 46.09
C GLN A 15 -3.64 -19.45 46.02
N GLN A 16 -3.89 -18.55 45.08
CA GLN A 16 -3.55 -17.14 45.25
C GLN A 16 -4.39 -16.30 44.30
N SER A 17 -4.90 -15.19 44.83
CA SER A 17 -5.61 -14.15 44.11
C SER A 17 -4.91 -13.76 42.80
N GLN A 18 -5.55 -14.09 41.70
CA GLN A 18 -5.00 -13.80 40.36
C GLN A 18 -5.31 -12.37 39.99
N GLY A 19 -4.31 -11.54 40.17
CA GLY A 19 -4.27 -10.27 39.48
C GLY A 19 -4.04 -10.53 38.01
N PHE A 20 -5.00 -10.19 37.17
CA PHE A 20 -4.81 -10.15 35.72
C PHE A 20 -3.74 -9.11 35.40
N ARG A 21 -2.50 -9.52 35.19
CA ARG A 21 -1.50 -8.69 34.53
C ARG A 21 -1.74 -8.75 33.04
N CYS A 22 -2.47 -7.78 32.55
CA CYS A 22 -2.37 -7.42 31.15
C CYS A 22 -0.95 -6.91 30.93
N VAL A 23 -0.04 -7.76 30.44
CA VAL A 23 1.26 -7.32 29.97
C VAL A 23 0.97 -6.58 28.67
N LYS A 24 0.71 -5.28 28.79
CA LYS A 24 0.85 -4.37 27.67
C LYS A 24 2.35 -4.36 27.36
N ASN A 25 2.76 -5.22 26.45
CA ASN A 25 4.02 -5.03 25.73
C ASN A 25 3.84 -3.78 24.88
N SER A 26 3.80 -2.63 25.51
CA SER A 26 4.05 -1.38 24.84
C SER A 26 5.57 -1.25 24.73
N LEU A 27 6.17 -2.00 23.82
CA LEU A 27 7.36 -1.53 23.13
C LEU A 27 6.90 -0.34 22.28
N LYS A 28 6.53 0.73 22.93
CA LYS A 28 6.50 2.05 22.31
C LYS A 28 7.95 2.36 21.97
N ASN A 29 8.34 2.05 20.74
CA ASN A 29 9.43 2.75 20.12
C ASN A 29 9.08 4.24 20.21
N LYS A 30 9.73 4.97 21.10
CA LYS A 30 9.46 6.36 21.44
C LYS A 30 9.69 7.33 20.27
N ASN A 31 10.02 6.85 19.06
CA ASN A 31 10.39 7.63 17.88
C ASN A 31 9.76 7.13 16.58
N GLU A 32 8.66 6.41 16.61
CA GLU A 32 7.99 5.99 15.40
C GLU A 32 7.22 7.17 14.80
N LYS A 33 7.72 7.69 13.68
CA LYS A 33 7.08 8.78 12.95
C LYS A 33 5.78 8.28 12.35
N THR A 34 4.68 8.96 12.64
CA THR A 34 3.32 8.56 12.20
C THR A 34 2.82 9.44 11.05
N VAL A 35 3.29 10.69 10.98
CA VAL A 35 2.87 11.64 9.95
C VAL A 35 4.05 11.99 9.06
N PHE A 36 3.85 11.89 7.77
CA PHE A 36 4.86 12.13 6.75
C PHE A 36 4.45 13.30 5.86
N SER A 37 5.42 14.12 5.49
CA SER A 37 5.28 15.25 4.56
C SER A 37 6.03 14.97 3.26
N LYS A 38 5.90 15.87 2.30
CA LYS A 38 6.60 15.76 1.01
C LYS A 38 8.13 15.65 1.16
N ASP A 39 8.69 16.26 2.22
CA ASP A 39 10.13 16.21 2.50
C ASP A 39 10.62 14.81 2.93
N ASP A 40 9.69 13.97 3.36
CA ASP A 40 9.98 12.58 3.77
C ASP A 40 9.90 11.60 2.61
N PHE A 41 9.27 11.99 1.50
CA PHE A 41 9.00 11.09 0.39
C PHE A 41 10.28 10.76 -0.37
N PHE A 42 10.43 9.50 -0.71
CA PHE A 42 11.42 9.11 -1.71
C PHE A 42 10.79 9.18 -3.10
N VAL A 43 11.43 9.90 -4.03
CA VAL A 43 10.91 10.12 -5.37
C VAL A 43 11.87 9.56 -6.41
N ASP A 44 11.36 8.75 -7.30
CA ASP A 44 12.07 8.21 -8.46
C ASP A 44 11.38 8.64 -9.75
N GLU A 45 12.04 9.51 -10.51
CA GLU A 45 11.53 10.03 -11.77
C GLU A 45 12.05 9.24 -12.96
N LYS A 46 11.13 8.76 -13.78
CA LYS A 46 11.39 8.09 -15.05
C LYS A 46 10.91 8.93 -16.23
N GLU A 47 11.18 8.47 -17.44
CA GLU A 47 10.77 9.15 -18.66
C GLU A 47 9.25 9.30 -18.77
N GLU A 48 8.50 8.22 -18.51
CA GLU A 48 7.05 8.16 -18.69
C GLU A 48 6.24 8.38 -17.41
N TYR A 49 6.87 8.21 -16.21
CA TYR A 49 6.18 8.29 -14.92
C TYR A 49 7.12 8.73 -13.80
N THR A 50 6.54 9.11 -12.69
CA THR A 50 7.23 9.38 -11.43
C THR A 50 6.58 8.56 -10.32
N VAL A 51 7.38 7.88 -9.51
CA VAL A 51 6.92 7.18 -8.31
C VAL A 51 7.38 7.94 -7.08
N SER A 52 6.47 8.15 -6.15
CA SER A 52 6.78 8.69 -4.82
C SER A 52 6.39 7.68 -3.76
N TRP A 53 7.35 7.17 -3.00
CA TRP A 53 7.10 6.39 -1.79
C TRP A 53 6.70 7.36 -0.68
N ILE A 54 5.40 7.46 -0.46
CA ILE A 54 4.79 8.42 0.49
C ILE A 54 4.87 7.97 1.94
N ILE A 55 5.19 6.71 2.18
CA ILE A 55 5.55 6.14 3.47
C ILE A 55 6.96 5.57 3.37
N PRO A 56 7.97 6.24 3.91
CA PRO A 56 9.35 5.75 3.89
C PRO A 56 9.48 4.39 4.60
N ASN A 57 10.33 3.51 4.07
CA ASN A 57 10.57 2.17 4.60
C ASN A 57 9.31 1.28 4.71
N SER A 58 8.33 1.49 3.85
CA SER A 58 7.08 0.74 3.82
C SER A 58 7.27 -0.76 3.59
N GLN A 59 8.41 -1.20 3.09
CA GLN A 59 8.78 -2.61 2.92
C GLN A 59 8.76 -3.42 4.23
N LYS A 60 8.82 -2.75 5.39
CA LYS A 60 8.67 -3.37 6.72
C LYS A 60 7.22 -3.45 7.19
N ASN A 61 6.32 -2.80 6.48
CA ASN A 61 4.91 -2.74 6.80
C ASN A 61 4.14 -3.89 6.14
N GLN A 62 2.86 -4.00 6.41
CA GLN A 62 1.98 -4.96 5.75
C GLN A 62 1.48 -4.45 4.39
N MET A 63 1.48 -3.15 4.19
CA MET A 63 1.10 -2.50 2.94
C MET A 63 2.13 -1.44 2.53
N GLU A 64 2.21 -1.20 1.25
CA GLU A 64 3.08 -0.20 0.65
C GLU A 64 2.26 0.76 -0.21
N PRO A 65 1.92 1.95 0.30
CA PRO A 65 1.30 2.99 -0.49
C PRO A 65 2.35 3.80 -1.25
N ILE A 66 2.12 3.98 -2.53
CA ILE A 66 2.88 4.88 -3.40
C ILE A 66 1.95 5.88 -4.08
N MET A 67 2.50 6.98 -4.52
CA MET A 67 1.86 7.88 -5.46
C MET A 67 2.56 7.77 -6.81
N VAL A 68 1.79 7.52 -7.85
CA VAL A 68 2.29 7.43 -9.22
C VAL A 68 1.73 8.58 -10.04
N GLU A 69 2.61 9.33 -10.68
CA GLU A 69 2.24 10.34 -11.67
C GLU A 69 2.64 9.82 -13.05
N ILE A 70 1.68 9.63 -13.94
CA ILE A 70 1.93 9.12 -15.30
C ILE A 70 1.81 10.30 -16.27
N LYS A 71 2.90 10.56 -16.99
CA LYS A 71 2.99 11.65 -17.98
C LYS A 71 2.03 11.38 -19.16
N PRO A 72 1.70 12.40 -19.95
CA PRO A 72 0.87 12.25 -21.14
C PRO A 72 1.40 11.13 -22.05
N ASN A 73 0.52 10.23 -22.48
CA ASN A 73 0.80 9.07 -23.32
C ASN A 73 1.85 8.09 -22.75
N GLY A 74 2.13 8.17 -21.44
CA GLY A 74 3.05 7.30 -20.74
C GLY A 74 2.36 6.11 -20.08
N LYS A 75 3.18 5.20 -19.54
CA LYS A 75 2.74 4.06 -18.75
C LYS A 75 3.60 3.93 -17.48
N SER A 76 3.06 3.30 -16.45
CA SER A 76 3.80 2.92 -15.26
C SER A 76 4.74 1.75 -15.54
N PHE A 77 5.53 1.37 -14.54
CA PHE A 77 6.20 0.08 -14.51
C PHE A 77 5.19 -1.06 -14.59
N GLU A 78 5.65 -2.21 -15.09
CA GLU A 78 4.87 -3.44 -15.11
C GLU A 78 5.09 -4.22 -13.82
N VAL A 79 3.98 -4.61 -13.19
CA VAL A 79 3.99 -5.50 -12.04
C VAL A 79 3.82 -6.93 -12.51
N ARG A 80 4.76 -7.79 -12.14
CA ARG A 80 4.71 -9.22 -12.46
C ARG A 80 3.68 -9.95 -11.60
N PRO A 81 3.18 -11.11 -12.04
CA PRO A 81 2.29 -11.93 -11.25
C PRO A 81 2.84 -12.20 -9.84
N ASN A 82 2.00 -12.04 -8.84
CA ASN A 82 2.32 -12.23 -7.43
C ASN A 82 1.08 -12.69 -6.64
N GLU A 83 1.27 -13.06 -5.36
CA GLU A 83 0.19 -13.52 -4.48
C GLU A 83 -0.50 -12.38 -3.72
N GLY A 84 -0.14 -11.13 -4.00
CA GLY A 84 -0.65 -9.95 -3.30
C GLY A 84 -1.99 -9.45 -3.84
N GLU A 85 -2.45 -8.41 -3.20
CA GLU A 85 -3.63 -7.64 -3.57
C GLU A 85 -3.26 -6.17 -3.68
N GLU A 86 -3.91 -5.46 -4.57
CA GLU A 86 -3.60 -4.08 -4.86
C GLU A 86 -4.86 -3.24 -4.98
N PHE A 87 -4.77 -2.03 -4.46
CA PHE A 87 -5.82 -1.02 -4.51
C PHE A 87 -5.27 0.25 -5.15
N GLY A 88 -6.04 0.88 -6.01
CA GLY A 88 -5.70 2.19 -6.55
C GLY A 88 -6.87 3.17 -6.48
N TYR A 89 -6.52 4.46 -6.33
CA TYR A 89 -7.46 5.57 -6.36
C TYR A 89 -6.92 6.67 -7.29
N VAL A 90 -7.70 7.07 -8.28
CA VAL A 90 -7.31 8.12 -9.23
C VAL A 90 -7.60 9.49 -8.64
N LEU A 91 -6.54 10.22 -8.30
CA LEU A 91 -6.62 11.58 -7.76
C LEU A 91 -6.86 12.63 -8.85
N GLU A 92 -6.18 12.47 -9.99
CA GLU A 92 -6.25 13.39 -11.12
C GLU A 92 -6.19 12.64 -12.45
N GLY A 93 -6.90 13.14 -13.44
CA GLY A 93 -6.88 12.61 -14.79
C GLY A 93 -7.72 11.34 -14.97
N LYS A 94 -7.29 10.52 -15.89
CA LYS A 94 -7.91 9.23 -16.24
C LYS A 94 -6.81 8.28 -16.67
N ILE A 95 -6.90 7.05 -16.22
CA ILE A 95 -5.98 5.99 -16.61
C ILE A 95 -6.72 4.80 -17.23
N THR A 96 -5.97 3.94 -17.91
CA THR A 96 -6.37 2.59 -18.27
C THR A 96 -5.56 1.62 -17.43
N LEU A 97 -6.24 0.83 -16.59
CA LEU A 97 -5.64 -0.32 -15.92
C LEU A 97 -5.60 -1.47 -16.92
N VAL A 98 -4.40 -1.92 -17.24
CA VAL A 98 -4.19 -3.14 -18.03
C VAL A 98 -3.89 -4.28 -17.06
N ASN A 99 -4.72 -5.31 -17.05
CA ASN A 99 -4.60 -6.47 -16.18
C ASN A 99 -4.72 -7.76 -16.99
N GLY A 100 -3.58 -8.36 -17.32
CA GLY A 100 -3.49 -9.44 -18.30
C GLY A 100 -4.00 -8.97 -19.68
N GLU A 101 -5.01 -9.63 -20.20
CA GLU A 101 -5.63 -9.28 -21.49
C GLU A 101 -6.78 -8.26 -21.37
N ASN A 102 -7.13 -7.85 -20.16
CA ASN A 102 -8.27 -6.97 -19.91
C ASN A 102 -7.81 -5.53 -19.68
N GLU A 103 -8.59 -4.59 -20.20
CA GLU A 103 -8.37 -3.15 -20.02
C GLU A 103 -9.58 -2.50 -19.35
N TYR A 104 -9.31 -1.68 -18.33
CA TYR A 104 -10.35 -0.99 -17.57
C TYR A 104 -10.04 0.50 -17.52
N ALA A 105 -10.98 1.32 -17.97
CA ALA A 105 -10.87 2.77 -17.83
C ALA A 105 -11.25 3.19 -16.41
N VAL A 106 -10.36 3.93 -15.74
CA VAL A 106 -10.58 4.44 -14.39
C VAL A 106 -10.39 5.96 -14.40
N LYS A 107 -11.44 6.67 -13.98
CA LYS A 107 -11.49 8.14 -14.00
C LYS A 107 -11.15 8.71 -12.63
N LYS A 108 -10.89 10.02 -12.59
CA LYS A 108 -10.77 10.78 -11.35
C LYS A 108 -11.90 10.46 -10.37
N GLY A 109 -11.55 10.13 -9.13
CA GLY A 109 -12.48 9.76 -8.07
C GLY A 109 -12.92 8.29 -8.07
N GLU A 110 -12.51 7.53 -9.08
CA GLU A 110 -12.78 6.09 -9.15
C GLU A 110 -11.60 5.28 -8.60
N THR A 111 -11.89 4.03 -8.24
CA THR A 111 -10.95 3.10 -7.65
C THR A 111 -10.86 1.82 -8.46
N PHE A 112 -9.76 1.11 -8.29
CA PHE A 112 -9.66 -0.28 -8.73
C PHE A 112 -9.13 -1.15 -7.58
N TYR A 113 -9.46 -2.41 -7.64
CA TYR A 113 -8.95 -3.45 -6.74
C TYR A 113 -8.67 -4.70 -7.55
N ILE A 114 -7.45 -5.21 -7.47
CA ILE A 114 -7.02 -6.39 -8.20
C ILE A 114 -6.26 -7.36 -7.31
N SER A 115 -6.32 -8.63 -7.65
CA SER A 115 -5.35 -9.62 -7.19
C SER A 115 -4.15 -9.62 -8.12
N GLY A 116 -2.95 -9.85 -7.61
CA GLY A 116 -1.71 -9.83 -8.37
C GLY A 116 -1.49 -10.98 -9.36
N LYS A 117 -2.52 -11.76 -9.69
CA LYS A 117 -2.40 -13.00 -10.49
C LYS A 117 -1.90 -12.80 -11.91
N ASN A 118 -2.14 -11.64 -12.49
CA ASN A 118 -1.74 -11.32 -13.87
C ASN A 118 -0.69 -10.20 -13.87
N THR A 119 0.11 -10.16 -14.93
CA THR A 119 0.91 -8.97 -15.21
C THR A 119 -0.01 -7.77 -15.41
N HIS A 120 0.28 -6.64 -14.77
CA HIS A 120 -0.55 -5.47 -14.87
C HIS A 120 0.27 -4.17 -14.78
N TYR A 121 -0.30 -3.10 -15.31
CA TYR A 121 0.26 -1.75 -15.27
C TYR A 121 -0.82 -0.71 -15.52
N LEU A 122 -0.48 0.55 -15.31
CA LEU A 122 -1.34 1.70 -15.57
C LEU A 122 -0.84 2.45 -16.81
N ARG A 123 -1.76 2.83 -17.70
CA ARG A 123 -1.47 3.59 -18.92
C ARG A 123 -2.27 4.89 -18.92
N ASN A 124 -1.64 5.96 -19.33
CA ASN A 124 -2.28 7.26 -19.52
C ASN A 124 -2.38 7.59 -21.01
N ASP A 125 -3.53 7.39 -21.60
CA ASP A 125 -3.81 7.69 -23.01
C ASP A 125 -4.28 9.15 -23.23
N ARG A 126 -4.00 10.04 -22.28
CA ARG A 126 -4.43 11.44 -22.32
C ARG A 126 -3.26 12.40 -22.49
N LYS A 127 -3.59 13.67 -22.80
CA LYS A 127 -2.61 14.75 -22.98
C LYS A 127 -2.24 15.46 -21.68
N THR A 128 -2.84 15.06 -20.57
CA THR A 128 -2.58 15.60 -19.23
C THR A 128 -2.02 14.51 -18.33
N THR A 129 -1.20 14.88 -17.36
CA THR A 129 -0.67 13.95 -16.35
C THR A 129 -1.80 13.36 -15.52
N ALA A 130 -1.75 12.07 -15.27
CA ALA A 130 -2.63 11.39 -14.33
C ALA A 130 -1.90 11.13 -13.01
N LYS A 131 -2.61 11.22 -11.89
CA LYS A 131 -2.07 10.99 -10.55
C LYS A 131 -2.92 9.96 -9.80
N ILE A 132 -2.26 8.96 -9.25
CA ILE A 132 -2.89 7.80 -8.63
C ILE A 132 -2.21 7.51 -7.28
N ILE A 133 -3.00 7.23 -6.24
CA ILE A 133 -2.53 6.52 -5.06
C ILE A 133 -2.67 5.03 -5.37
N TRP A 134 -1.59 4.29 -5.21
CA TRP A 134 -1.53 2.85 -5.46
C TRP A 134 -0.96 2.14 -4.24
N VAL A 135 -1.66 1.14 -3.75
CA VAL A 135 -1.30 0.41 -2.52
C VAL A 135 -1.20 -1.06 -2.82
N SER A 136 -0.10 -1.67 -2.44
CA SER A 136 0.07 -3.13 -2.49
C SER A 136 0.12 -3.75 -1.09
N THR A 137 -0.32 -4.98 -0.97
CA THR A 137 -0.17 -5.82 0.22
C THR A 137 0.09 -7.27 -0.21
N PRO A 138 1.25 -7.86 0.17
CA PRO A 138 2.39 -7.23 0.85
C PRO A 138 3.10 -6.17 0.00
N PRO A 139 4.09 -5.46 0.57
CA PRO A 139 4.95 -4.53 -0.16
C PRO A 139 5.56 -5.15 -1.42
N LEU A 140 5.52 -4.40 -2.52
CA LEU A 140 5.84 -4.93 -3.85
C LEU A 140 6.64 -3.96 -4.73
N PHE A 141 6.58 -2.66 -4.43
CA PHE A 141 7.13 -1.60 -5.27
C PHE A 141 8.58 -1.21 -4.97
#